data_643ee26c38850b8b3bf6778a20c70f00
#
_entry.id   643ee26c38850b8b3bf6778a20c70f00
#
_cell.length_a   1.000
_cell.length_b   1.000
_cell.length_c   1.000
_cell.angle_alpha   90.00
_cell.angle_beta   90.00
_cell.angle_gamma   90.00
#
_symmetry.space_group_name_H-M   'P 1'
#
loop_
_entity.id
_entity.type
_entity.pdbx_description
1 polymer ?
#
loop_
_entity_poly.entity_id
_entity_poly.type
_entity_poly.pdbx_seq_one_letter_code
_entity_poly.pdbx_strand_id
1 'polypeptide(L)'
;MSKYSNLLFSALLALLTTSCYHEVDLDDFKNNEGKNLLTLNSLICPDSVIAVSATRPYFFSDKHNERTYIKGLNILLSINGQECETLTYNESRHLYLSTIKPKQGDIVKVSTVFNDKLVEAYDTIPYRVSLLDLDVKRRGPLAIYTVRDFVFTYSITFDDPTNETNYYFLQWNEVDAQRDVMMGERDFTHELVFQALANDIHETLPGWKPYCAYGLPFSDRGINGQRHTLVLEETVQADRYSGGWRKPEMKRNFKLYAISKQYYQYLVSVLVNQTDDRGLQGGMIDLGIADPIKIYSNISGGIGIWAGYTISQKTINVFDSVGEIPRQ
;
A
#
# COMPACT_ATOMS: atom_id res chain seq x y z
N MET A 1 63.79 18.32 -8.39
CA MET A 1 62.67 17.51 -7.74
C MET A 1 61.27 17.73 -8.33
N SER A 2 61.05 18.71 -9.16
CA SER A 2 59.67 19.08 -9.66
C SER A 2 59.16 18.23 -10.85
N LYS A 3 59.99 17.72 -11.74
CA LYS A 3 59.55 16.99 -12.95
C LYS A 3 58.99 15.59 -12.66
N TYR A 4 59.50 14.90 -11.66
CA TYR A 4 59.00 13.54 -11.30
C TYR A 4 57.72 13.59 -10.51
N SER A 5 57.46 14.65 -9.74
CA SER A 5 56.21 14.85 -9.01
C SER A 5 55.02 15.03 -9.98
N ASN A 6 55.19 15.78 -11.06
CA ASN A 6 54.12 15.99 -12.05
C ASN A 6 53.86 14.72 -12.88
N LEU A 7 54.88 13.90 -13.13
CA LEU A 7 54.71 12.62 -13.83
C LEU A 7 53.95 11.60 -12.97
N LEU A 8 54.26 11.54 -11.66
CA LEU A 8 53.55 10.68 -10.71
C LEU A 8 52.09 11.10 -10.53
N PHE A 9 51.82 12.40 -10.48
CA PHE A 9 50.46 12.93 -10.37
C PHE A 9 49.63 12.66 -11.64
N SER A 10 50.22 12.79 -12.83
CA SER A 10 49.58 12.46 -14.10
C SER A 10 49.32 10.96 -14.25
N ALA A 11 50.21 10.10 -13.78
CA ALA A 11 50.01 8.65 -13.77
C ALA A 11 48.92 8.22 -12.78
N LEU A 12 48.83 8.86 -11.61
CA LEU A 12 47.79 8.63 -10.63
C LEU A 12 46.42 9.08 -11.14
N LEU A 13 46.38 10.21 -11.86
CA LEU A 13 45.14 10.73 -12.46
C LEU A 13 44.64 9.83 -13.61
N ALA A 14 45.55 9.26 -14.39
CA ALA A 14 45.23 8.31 -15.47
C ALA A 14 44.71 6.97 -14.94
N LEU A 15 45.11 6.54 -13.74
CA LEU A 15 44.59 5.33 -13.07
C LEU A 15 43.18 5.52 -12.51
N LEU A 16 42.76 6.77 -12.26
CA LEU A 16 41.39 7.07 -11.76
C LEU A 16 40.36 7.13 -12.89
N THR A 17 40.78 7.16 -14.16
CA THR A 17 39.88 7.22 -15.31
C THR A 17 39.51 5.86 -15.90
N THR A 18 40.09 4.75 -15.42
CA THR A 18 39.59 3.41 -15.77
C THR A 18 38.43 3.05 -14.90
N SER A 19 37.33 3.82 -15.02
CA SER A 19 36.00 3.36 -14.63
C SER A 19 35.67 2.22 -15.59
N CYS A 20 35.70 0.99 -15.12
CA CYS A 20 35.08 -0.12 -15.83
C CYS A 20 33.57 0.16 -15.92
N TYR A 21 33.18 0.82 -16.99
CA TYR A 21 31.78 0.86 -17.39
C TYR A 21 31.43 -0.55 -17.82
N HIS A 22 30.83 -1.30 -16.92
CA HIS A 22 30.25 -2.59 -17.25
C HIS A 22 28.87 -2.30 -17.80
N GLU A 23 28.75 -2.38 -19.12
CA GLU A 23 27.45 -2.31 -19.78
C GLU A 23 26.70 -3.57 -19.37
N VAL A 24 25.75 -3.41 -18.44
CA VAL A 24 24.88 -4.52 -18.04
C VAL A 24 23.94 -4.76 -19.20
N ASP A 25 24.10 -5.90 -19.87
CA ASP A 25 23.16 -6.32 -20.92
C ASP A 25 21.81 -6.66 -20.25
N LEU A 26 20.88 -5.72 -20.37
CA LEU A 26 19.53 -5.88 -19.83
C LEU A 26 18.76 -7.00 -20.52
N ASP A 27 19.21 -7.46 -21.68
CA ASP A 27 18.61 -8.59 -22.38
C ASP A 27 18.97 -9.92 -21.71
N ASP A 28 20.10 -10.03 -21.01
CA ASP A 28 20.41 -11.20 -20.16
C ASP A 28 19.43 -11.33 -18.99
N PHE A 29 18.98 -10.22 -18.41
CA PHE A 29 17.92 -10.23 -17.40
C PHE A 29 16.56 -10.59 -18.00
N LYS A 30 16.31 -10.27 -19.25
CA LYS A 30 15.09 -10.67 -19.98
C LYS A 30 15.02 -12.15 -20.24
N ASN A 31 16.14 -12.81 -20.45
CA ASN A 31 16.21 -14.22 -20.80
C ASN A 31 16.15 -15.14 -19.58
N ASN A 32 16.38 -14.60 -18.38
CA ASN A 32 16.37 -15.36 -17.13
C ASN A 32 14.95 -15.44 -16.53
N GLU A 33 14.72 -16.47 -15.79
CA GLU A 33 13.53 -16.98 -15.06
C GLU A 33 12.32 -16.06 -14.89
N GLY A 34 12.51 -14.73 -14.86
CA GLY A 34 11.45 -13.74 -14.62
C GLY A 34 10.34 -13.74 -15.69
N LYS A 35 10.67 -13.92 -16.98
CA LYS A 35 9.64 -13.95 -18.06
C LYS A 35 8.74 -15.19 -17.98
N ASN A 36 9.21 -16.21 -17.32
CA ASN A 36 8.49 -17.48 -17.19
C ASN A 36 7.69 -17.55 -15.89
N LEU A 37 7.66 -16.49 -15.10
CA LEU A 37 6.85 -16.43 -13.89
C LEU A 37 5.40 -16.05 -14.22
N LEU A 38 4.49 -16.61 -13.45
CA LEU A 38 3.10 -16.17 -13.41
C LEU A 38 2.93 -15.15 -12.28
N THR A 39 2.33 -14.02 -12.61
CA THR A 39 1.89 -13.05 -11.59
C THR A 39 0.43 -13.29 -11.29
N LEU A 40 0.10 -13.66 -10.05
CA LEU A 40 -1.27 -13.80 -9.55
C LEU A 40 -1.56 -12.72 -8.52
N ASN A 41 -2.65 -11.95 -8.74
CA ASN A 41 -3.09 -10.94 -7.78
C ASN A 41 -4.57 -11.08 -7.49
N SER A 42 -4.89 -11.14 -6.20
CA SER A 42 -6.27 -11.10 -5.71
C SER A 42 -6.33 -10.53 -4.31
N LEU A 43 -7.28 -9.65 -4.06
CA LEU A 43 -7.70 -9.23 -2.73
C LEU A 43 -9.07 -9.84 -2.45
N ILE A 44 -9.16 -10.66 -1.41
CA ILE A 44 -10.29 -11.52 -1.14
C ILE A 44 -11.09 -10.96 0.03
N CYS A 45 -12.38 -10.78 -0.16
CA CYS A 45 -13.26 -10.33 0.92
C CYS A 45 -14.62 -11.09 0.87
N PRO A 46 -15.35 -11.15 1.99
CA PRO A 46 -16.64 -11.85 2.04
C PRO A 46 -17.76 -11.11 1.31
N ASP A 47 -17.55 -9.85 0.96
CA ASP A 47 -18.60 -9.02 0.35
C ASP A 47 -18.69 -9.19 -1.18
N SER A 48 -17.69 -9.84 -1.81
CA SER A 48 -17.61 -10.05 -3.26
C SER A 48 -17.19 -11.47 -3.64
N VAL A 49 -17.44 -11.85 -4.89
CA VAL A 49 -16.86 -13.06 -5.47
C VAL A 49 -15.35 -12.88 -5.64
N ILE A 50 -14.62 -13.98 -5.60
CA ILE A 50 -13.17 -13.96 -5.78
C ILE A 50 -12.84 -13.63 -7.24
N ALA A 51 -11.94 -12.69 -7.44
CA ALA A 51 -11.48 -12.26 -8.76
C ALA A 51 -9.95 -12.28 -8.80
N VAL A 52 -9.38 -13.02 -9.75
CA VAL A 52 -7.95 -13.24 -9.88
C VAL A 52 -7.42 -12.64 -11.17
N SER A 53 -6.44 -11.77 -11.05
CA SER A 53 -5.66 -11.30 -12.21
C SER A 53 -4.47 -12.23 -12.40
N ALA A 54 -4.33 -12.77 -13.61
CA ALA A 54 -3.21 -13.61 -14.03
C ALA A 54 -2.48 -12.92 -15.18
N THR A 55 -1.22 -12.51 -14.95
CA THR A 55 -0.42 -11.77 -15.94
C THR A 55 1.01 -12.30 -16.01
N ARG A 56 1.74 -11.90 -17.03
CA ARG A 56 3.21 -12.01 -17.03
C ARG A 56 3.84 -10.76 -16.42
N PRO A 57 4.99 -10.89 -15.74
CA PRO A 57 5.80 -9.73 -15.42
C PRO A 57 6.19 -9.01 -16.71
N TYR A 58 6.28 -7.69 -16.64
CA TYR A 58 6.89 -6.90 -17.69
C TYR A 58 8.16 -6.23 -17.15
N PHE A 59 9.12 -5.99 -18.03
CA PHE A 59 10.35 -5.30 -17.69
C PHE A 59 10.26 -3.84 -18.17
N PHE A 60 10.92 -2.93 -17.47
CA PHE A 60 10.98 -1.52 -17.83
C PHE A 60 11.53 -1.27 -19.25
N SER A 61 12.32 -2.23 -19.77
CA SER A 61 12.88 -2.21 -21.14
C SER A 61 11.91 -2.73 -22.20
N ASP A 62 10.72 -3.24 -21.81
CA ASP A 62 9.73 -3.67 -22.79
C ASP A 62 9.14 -2.45 -23.50
N LYS A 63 9.11 -2.48 -24.84
CA LYS A 63 8.69 -1.35 -25.69
C LYS A 63 7.21 -0.95 -25.51
N HIS A 64 6.39 -1.84 -24.95
CA HIS A 64 4.98 -1.63 -24.68
C HIS A 64 4.70 -1.97 -23.21
N ASN A 65 4.32 -0.97 -22.43
CA ASN A 65 3.90 -1.12 -21.03
C ASN A 65 2.50 -1.76 -20.93
N GLU A 66 2.14 -2.64 -21.84
CA GLU A 66 0.84 -3.31 -21.81
C GLU A 66 0.90 -4.57 -20.97
N ARG A 67 -0.06 -4.69 -20.07
CA ARG A 67 -0.22 -5.90 -19.25
C ARG A 67 -0.54 -7.09 -20.14
N THR A 68 0.31 -8.11 -20.12
CA THR A 68 0.05 -9.36 -20.82
C THR A 68 -0.78 -10.29 -19.94
N TYR A 69 -2.08 -10.35 -20.21
CA TYR A 69 -2.99 -11.26 -19.50
C TYR A 69 -2.83 -12.68 -20.00
N ILE A 70 -2.77 -13.63 -19.06
CA ILE A 70 -2.68 -15.07 -19.36
C ILE A 70 -4.09 -15.65 -19.34
N LYS A 71 -4.48 -16.22 -20.46
CA LYS A 71 -5.77 -16.91 -20.65
C LYS A 71 -5.56 -18.43 -20.65
N GLY A 72 -6.65 -19.16 -20.46
CA GLY A 72 -6.64 -20.63 -20.55
C GLY A 72 -5.99 -21.34 -19.37
N LEU A 73 -5.74 -20.65 -18.25
CA LEU A 73 -5.27 -21.31 -17.04
C LEU A 73 -6.41 -22.09 -16.38
N ASN A 74 -6.09 -23.27 -15.91
CA ASN A 74 -6.96 -24.03 -15.02
C ASN A 74 -6.65 -23.63 -13.57
N ILE A 75 -7.35 -22.60 -13.06
CA ILE A 75 -7.14 -22.08 -11.72
C ILE A 75 -8.16 -22.73 -10.78
N LEU A 76 -7.69 -23.61 -9.90
CA LEU A 76 -8.50 -24.33 -8.94
C LEU A 76 -8.62 -23.52 -7.65
N LEU A 77 -9.84 -23.35 -7.16
CA LEU A 77 -10.16 -22.72 -5.90
C LEU A 77 -10.50 -23.77 -4.85
N SER A 78 -9.90 -23.64 -3.67
CA SER A 78 -10.22 -24.47 -2.50
C SER A 78 -10.53 -23.56 -1.30
N ILE A 79 -11.52 -23.95 -0.50
CA ILE A 79 -11.90 -23.27 0.74
C ILE A 79 -11.86 -24.28 1.87
N ASN A 80 -11.14 -23.95 2.94
CA ASN A 80 -10.97 -24.80 4.12
C ASN A 80 -10.48 -26.23 3.77
N GLY A 81 -9.59 -26.33 2.77
CA GLY A 81 -9.01 -27.58 2.32
C GLY A 81 -9.90 -28.41 1.36
N GLN A 82 -11.10 -27.92 1.02
CA GLN A 82 -11.99 -28.57 0.06
C GLN A 82 -11.92 -27.86 -1.29
N GLU A 83 -11.72 -28.60 -2.36
CA GLU A 83 -11.84 -28.11 -3.72
C GLU A 83 -13.29 -27.70 -3.99
N CYS A 84 -13.50 -26.48 -4.48
CA CYS A 84 -14.83 -25.92 -4.68
C CYS A 84 -15.17 -25.75 -6.16
N GLU A 85 -14.28 -25.10 -6.92
CA GLU A 85 -14.52 -24.82 -8.34
C GLU A 85 -13.24 -24.49 -9.10
N THR A 86 -13.30 -24.55 -10.42
CA THR A 86 -12.33 -23.95 -11.32
C THR A 86 -12.83 -22.58 -11.74
N LEU A 87 -11.98 -21.56 -11.60
CA LEU A 87 -12.34 -20.19 -11.94
C LEU A 87 -12.55 -20.00 -13.43
N THR A 88 -13.54 -19.20 -13.79
CA THR A 88 -13.90 -18.89 -15.19
C THR A 88 -13.26 -17.58 -15.64
N TYR A 89 -12.57 -17.58 -16.78
CA TYR A 89 -12.01 -16.37 -17.35
C TYR A 89 -13.09 -15.47 -17.95
N ASN A 90 -13.09 -14.20 -17.54
CA ASN A 90 -13.97 -13.17 -18.05
C ASN A 90 -13.19 -12.23 -19.00
N GLU A 91 -13.51 -12.29 -20.30
CA GLU A 91 -12.80 -11.54 -21.34
C GLU A 91 -12.90 -10.02 -21.18
N SER A 92 -14.06 -9.50 -20.80
CA SER A 92 -14.27 -8.05 -20.69
C SER A 92 -13.54 -7.41 -19.50
N ARG A 93 -13.31 -8.19 -18.43
CA ARG A 93 -12.62 -7.74 -17.22
C ARG A 93 -11.16 -8.17 -17.17
N HIS A 94 -10.74 -9.09 -18.02
CA HIS A 94 -9.43 -9.75 -17.99
C HIS A 94 -9.11 -10.39 -16.64
N LEU A 95 -10.11 -11.03 -16.01
CA LEU A 95 -10.01 -11.66 -14.68
C LEU A 95 -10.58 -13.07 -14.72
N TYR A 96 -10.03 -13.94 -13.89
CA TYR A 96 -10.66 -15.21 -13.52
C TYR A 96 -11.62 -14.98 -12.37
N LEU A 97 -12.86 -15.40 -12.50
CA LEU A 97 -13.93 -15.15 -11.56
C LEU A 97 -14.44 -16.45 -10.94
N SER A 98 -14.66 -16.40 -9.64
CA SER A 98 -15.40 -17.39 -8.88
C SER A 98 -16.88 -17.12 -8.94
N THR A 99 -17.70 -18.14 -8.66
CA THR A 99 -19.14 -17.98 -8.34
C THR A 99 -19.37 -17.89 -6.84
N ILE A 100 -18.35 -18.21 -6.04
CA ILE A 100 -18.42 -18.32 -4.59
C ILE A 100 -17.98 -17.00 -3.93
N LYS A 101 -18.72 -16.60 -2.89
CA LYS A 101 -18.29 -15.59 -1.92
C LYS A 101 -17.77 -16.30 -0.68
N PRO A 102 -16.51 -16.09 -0.31
CA PRO A 102 -15.94 -16.69 0.89
C PRO A 102 -16.51 -16.01 2.15
N LYS A 103 -16.27 -16.62 3.31
CA LYS A 103 -16.69 -16.10 4.61
C LYS A 103 -15.50 -15.63 5.42
N GLN A 104 -15.77 -14.83 6.44
CA GLN A 104 -14.78 -14.49 7.46
C GLN A 104 -14.31 -15.77 8.17
N GLY A 105 -12.99 -15.88 8.36
CA GLY A 105 -12.35 -17.08 8.94
C GLY A 105 -12.03 -18.16 7.91
N ASP A 106 -12.54 -18.09 6.67
CA ASP A 106 -12.20 -19.07 5.65
C ASP A 106 -10.72 -18.97 5.24
N ILE A 107 -10.09 -20.12 5.13
CA ILE A 107 -8.78 -20.30 4.48
C ILE A 107 -9.04 -20.54 3.01
N VAL A 108 -8.66 -19.58 2.17
CA VAL A 108 -8.89 -19.63 0.73
C VAL A 108 -7.58 -19.89 0.03
N LYS A 109 -7.51 -20.99 -0.73
CA LYS A 109 -6.34 -21.40 -1.51
C LYS A 109 -6.66 -21.34 -2.99
N VAL A 110 -5.69 -20.91 -3.78
CA VAL A 110 -5.69 -21.01 -5.24
C VAL A 110 -4.49 -21.82 -5.70
N SER A 111 -4.67 -22.63 -6.75
CA SER A 111 -3.58 -23.36 -7.39
C SER A 111 -3.78 -23.49 -8.90
N THR A 112 -2.70 -23.45 -9.64
CA THR A 112 -2.66 -23.68 -11.09
C THR A 112 -1.31 -24.20 -11.51
N VAL A 113 -1.21 -24.72 -12.73
CA VAL A 113 0.08 -25.09 -13.34
C VAL A 113 0.37 -24.11 -14.46
N PHE A 114 1.56 -23.54 -14.43
CA PHE A 114 2.05 -22.63 -15.47
C PHE A 114 3.49 -22.98 -15.85
N ASN A 115 3.73 -23.27 -17.14
CA ASN A 115 5.03 -23.74 -17.64
C ASN A 115 5.60 -24.92 -16.82
N ASP A 116 4.78 -25.94 -16.59
CA ASP A 116 5.10 -27.17 -15.82
C ASP A 116 5.47 -26.93 -14.34
N LYS A 117 5.26 -25.71 -13.83
CA LYS A 117 5.47 -25.37 -12.42
C LYS A 117 4.11 -25.21 -11.71
N LEU A 118 4.00 -25.77 -10.53
CA LEU A 118 2.87 -25.51 -9.64
C LEU A 118 2.98 -24.07 -9.11
N VAL A 119 1.92 -23.32 -9.28
CA VAL A 119 1.78 -21.96 -8.73
C VAL A 119 0.61 -21.98 -7.78
N GLU A 120 0.85 -21.63 -6.51
CA GLU A 120 -0.18 -21.67 -5.50
C GLU A 120 -0.01 -20.57 -4.45
N ALA A 121 -1.13 -20.23 -3.82
CA ALA A 121 -1.16 -19.32 -2.69
C ALA A 121 -2.36 -19.63 -1.80
N TYR A 122 -2.27 -19.25 -0.53
CA TYR A 122 -3.39 -19.30 0.40
C TYR A 122 -3.33 -18.14 1.37
N ASP A 123 -4.50 -17.77 1.89
CA ASP A 123 -4.61 -16.79 2.96
C ASP A 123 -5.92 -16.98 3.72
N THR A 124 -6.00 -16.41 4.91
CA THR A 124 -7.19 -16.44 5.76
C THR A 124 -7.88 -15.09 5.71
N ILE A 125 -9.21 -15.09 5.55
CA ILE A 125 -10.00 -13.87 5.60
C ILE A 125 -10.20 -13.47 7.06
N PRO A 126 -9.68 -12.32 7.49
CA PRO A 126 -9.82 -11.89 8.88
C PRO A 126 -11.27 -11.58 9.26
N TYR A 127 -11.58 -11.65 10.54
CA TYR A 127 -12.86 -11.19 11.06
C TYR A 127 -12.96 -9.67 10.97
N ARG A 128 -14.18 -9.19 10.73
CA ARG A 128 -14.43 -7.74 10.59
C ARG A 128 -14.35 -7.05 11.94
N VAL A 129 -13.59 -5.98 11.98
CA VAL A 129 -13.53 -5.06 13.13
C VAL A 129 -14.38 -3.85 12.81
N SER A 130 -15.36 -3.56 13.68
CA SER A 130 -16.31 -2.48 13.45
C SER A 130 -15.75 -1.15 13.96
N LEU A 131 -15.93 -0.11 13.15
CA LEU A 131 -15.78 1.27 13.63
C LEU A 131 -16.94 1.59 14.56
N LEU A 132 -16.65 1.80 15.85
CA LEU A 132 -17.65 2.05 16.88
C LEU A 132 -18.10 3.50 16.85
N ASP A 133 -17.12 4.43 16.83
CA ASP A 133 -17.37 5.86 16.88
C ASP A 133 -16.45 6.63 15.93
N LEU A 134 -16.94 7.80 15.48
CA LEU A 134 -16.20 8.74 14.64
C LEU A 134 -16.64 10.15 15.05
N ASP A 135 -15.70 10.90 15.61
CA ASP A 135 -15.88 12.29 16.04
C ASP A 135 -14.85 13.20 15.37
N VAL A 136 -15.17 14.51 15.32
CA VAL A 136 -14.28 15.53 14.79
C VAL A 136 -14.31 16.78 15.64
N LYS A 137 -13.13 17.36 15.88
CA LYS A 137 -12.96 18.66 16.54
C LYS A 137 -12.25 19.61 15.60
N ARG A 138 -12.58 20.91 15.68
CA ARG A 138 -11.95 21.96 14.89
C ARG A 138 -11.17 22.91 15.79
N ARG A 139 -9.97 23.28 15.33
CA ARG A 139 -9.14 24.31 15.92
C ARG A 139 -8.77 25.34 14.83
N GLY A 140 -8.71 26.60 15.16
CA GLY A 140 -8.34 27.68 14.24
C GLY A 140 -9.36 28.81 14.21
N PRO A 141 -9.11 29.86 13.41
CA PRO A 141 -8.04 29.93 12.38
C PRO A 141 -6.63 29.99 12.95
N LEU A 142 -5.69 29.42 12.24
CA LEU A 142 -4.26 29.36 12.57
C LEU A 142 -3.45 29.82 11.36
N ALA A 143 -2.23 30.31 11.59
CA ALA A 143 -1.30 30.67 10.52
C ALA A 143 -0.27 29.52 10.36
N ILE A 144 -0.64 28.45 9.66
CA ILE A 144 0.24 27.31 9.37
C ILE A 144 0.83 27.49 7.97
N TYR A 145 0.04 27.40 6.92
CA TYR A 145 0.41 27.65 5.54
C TYR A 145 -0.17 28.98 5.04
N THR A 146 -1.35 29.33 5.53
CA THR A 146 -2.03 30.61 5.29
C THR A 146 -2.48 31.21 6.63
N VAL A 147 -2.90 32.44 6.62
CA VAL A 147 -3.44 33.13 7.83
C VAL A 147 -4.81 32.59 8.28
N ARG A 148 -5.37 31.61 7.57
CA ARG A 148 -6.73 31.10 7.77
C ARG A 148 -6.83 29.60 7.67
N ASP A 149 -5.81 28.89 8.15
CA ASP A 149 -5.85 27.44 8.19
C ASP A 149 -6.68 26.96 9.39
N PHE A 150 -7.33 25.84 9.22
CA PHE A 150 -8.03 25.11 10.29
C PHE A 150 -7.43 23.73 10.42
N VAL A 151 -7.32 23.27 11.65
CA VAL A 151 -6.93 21.89 11.96
C VAL A 151 -8.16 21.13 12.42
N PHE A 152 -8.46 20.04 11.74
CA PHE A 152 -9.50 19.09 12.10
C PHE A 152 -8.84 17.88 12.72
N THR A 153 -9.25 17.56 13.96
CA THR A 153 -8.79 16.38 14.69
C THR A 153 -9.90 15.35 14.68
N TYR A 154 -9.68 14.24 14.00
CA TYR A 154 -10.61 13.11 13.91
C TYR A 154 -10.27 12.08 14.97
N SER A 155 -11.28 11.58 15.67
CA SER A 155 -11.19 10.50 16.64
C SER A 155 -11.97 9.30 16.11
N ILE A 156 -11.27 8.17 15.87
CA ILE A 156 -11.82 6.98 15.23
C ILE A 156 -11.68 5.81 16.21
N THR A 157 -12.78 5.34 16.77
CA THR A 157 -12.77 4.33 17.83
C THR A 157 -13.17 2.95 17.30
N PHE A 158 -12.44 1.92 17.70
CA PHE A 158 -12.72 0.51 17.43
C PHE A 158 -12.28 -0.37 18.58
N ASP A 159 -12.79 -1.60 18.66
CA ASP A 159 -12.34 -2.63 19.59
C ASP A 159 -11.43 -3.60 18.86
N ASP A 160 -10.20 -3.77 19.36
CA ASP A 160 -9.28 -4.77 18.86
C ASP A 160 -9.58 -6.13 19.51
N PRO A 161 -9.67 -7.24 18.74
CA PRO A 161 -9.89 -8.57 19.28
C PRO A 161 -8.70 -9.06 20.13
N THR A 162 -9.00 -9.82 21.16
CA THR A 162 -7.99 -10.48 22.01
C THR A 162 -7.47 -11.75 21.36
N ASN A 163 -6.31 -12.24 21.83
CA ASN A 163 -5.74 -13.59 21.61
C ASN A 163 -5.00 -13.84 20.30
N GLU A 164 -4.88 -12.87 19.42
CA GLU A 164 -4.08 -12.99 18.19
C GLU A 164 -3.48 -11.64 17.81
N THR A 165 -2.48 -11.65 16.96
CA THR A 165 -1.95 -10.40 16.38
C THR A 165 -2.83 -10.00 15.21
N ASN A 166 -3.41 -8.83 15.31
CA ASN A 166 -4.27 -8.26 14.29
C ASN A 166 -3.54 -7.21 13.45
N TYR A 167 -3.90 -7.14 12.18
CA TYR A 167 -3.33 -6.20 11.23
C TYR A 167 -4.44 -5.38 10.60
N TYR A 168 -4.17 -4.10 10.41
CA TYR A 168 -5.14 -3.13 9.95
C TYR A 168 -4.57 -2.29 8.81
N PHE A 169 -5.49 -1.71 8.03
CA PHE A 169 -5.17 -0.67 7.07
C PHE A 169 -6.22 0.43 7.19
N LEU A 170 -5.80 1.62 7.59
CA LEU A 170 -6.68 2.78 7.67
C LEU A 170 -6.58 3.59 6.40
N GLN A 171 -7.70 3.77 5.74
CA GLN A 171 -7.86 4.65 4.58
C GLN A 171 -8.87 5.74 4.91
N TRP A 172 -8.65 6.93 4.40
CA TRP A 172 -9.59 8.06 4.51
C TRP A 172 -9.59 8.88 3.23
N ASN A 173 -10.78 9.30 2.82
CA ASN A 173 -11.00 10.03 1.58
C ASN A 173 -11.90 11.23 1.83
N GLU A 174 -11.72 12.28 1.02
CA GLU A 174 -12.76 13.27 0.82
C GLU A 174 -13.84 12.66 -0.08
N VAL A 175 -15.09 12.71 0.37
CA VAL A 175 -16.23 12.29 -0.44
C VAL A 175 -16.68 13.48 -1.26
N ASP A 176 -16.38 13.47 -2.56
CA ASP A 176 -16.96 14.40 -3.52
C ASP A 176 -18.17 13.74 -4.18
N ALA A 177 -19.13 14.55 -4.65
CA ALA A 177 -20.32 14.08 -5.35
C ALA A 177 -20.04 13.23 -6.60
N GLN A 178 -18.81 13.24 -7.10
CA GLN A 178 -18.41 12.54 -8.32
C GLN A 178 -17.34 11.46 -8.13
N ARG A 179 -16.51 11.52 -7.09
CA ARG A 179 -15.40 10.57 -6.82
C ARG A 179 -14.83 10.74 -5.43
N ASP A 180 -14.32 9.65 -4.88
CA ASP A 180 -13.47 9.68 -3.71
C ASP A 180 -12.11 10.31 -4.08
N VAL A 181 -11.77 11.41 -3.45
CA VAL A 181 -10.47 12.07 -3.64
C VAL A 181 -9.62 11.79 -2.42
N MET A 182 -8.41 11.27 -2.66
CA MET A 182 -7.45 11.08 -1.58
C MET A 182 -7.09 12.43 -0.97
N MET A 183 -7.05 12.47 0.34
CA MET A 183 -6.70 13.68 1.08
C MET A 183 -5.18 13.82 1.13
N GLY A 184 -4.70 15.06 1.10
CA GLY A 184 -3.27 15.37 1.15
C GLY A 184 -2.58 14.99 2.47
N GLU A 185 -1.42 15.55 2.69
CA GLU A 185 -0.55 15.30 3.84
C GLU A 185 -1.27 15.40 5.19
N ARG A 186 -1.00 14.42 6.09
CA ARG A 186 -1.63 14.27 7.41
C ARG A 186 -0.58 14.09 8.48
N ASP A 187 -0.86 14.62 9.66
CA ASP A 187 -0.06 14.34 10.84
C ASP A 187 -0.71 13.23 11.68
N PHE A 188 0.01 12.13 11.82
CA PHE A 188 -0.30 10.98 12.69
C PHE A 188 0.91 10.54 13.50
N THR A 189 1.90 11.41 13.62
CA THR A 189 3.14 11.13 14.37
C THR A 189 2.90 10.88 15.87
N HIS A 190 1.73 11.29 16.35
CA HIS A 190 1.35 11.09 17.76
C HIS A 190 0.66 9.75 18.03
N GLU A 191 0.27 9.01 16.96
CA GLU A 191 -0.38 7.72 17.11
C GLU A 191 0.61 6.60 17.38
N LEU A 192 0.42 5.87 18.49
CA LEU A 192 1.31 4.80 18.92
C LEU A 192 1.45 3.69 17.89
N VAL A 193 0.36 3.32 17.24
CA VAL A 193 0.36 2.25 16.22
C VAL A 193 1.15 2.65 14.97
N PHE A 194 1.13 3.93 14.60
CA PHE A 194 1.92 4.43 13.47
C PHE A 194 3.36 4.75 13.87
N GLN A 195 3.62 5.11 15.14
CA GLN A 195 4.98 5.19 15.66
C GLN A 195 5.66 3.81 15.66
N ALA A 196 4.92 2.75 15.99
CA ALA A 196 5.43 1.39 15.92
C ALA A 196 5.81 1.01 14.48
N LEU A 197 4.94 1.34 13.49
CA LEU A 197 5.24 1.15 12.07
C LEU A 197 6.48 1.96 11.64
N ALA A 198 6.55 3.25 12.03
CA ALA A 198 7.68 4.10 11.71
C ALA A 198 8.99 3.55 12.29
N ASN A 199 8.97 3.05 13.52
CA ASN A 199 10.15 2.45 14.16
C ASN A 199 10.58 1.17 13.44
N ASP A 200 9.65 0.30 13.09
CA ASP A 200 9.94 -0.95 12.37
C ASP A 200 10.58 -0.68 10.99
N ILE A 201 10.20 0.42 10.34
CA ILE A 201 10.78 0.84 9.05
C ILE A 201 12.05 1.68 9.24
N HIS A 202 12.18 2.44 10.32
CA HIS A 202 13.35 3.24 10.64
C HIS A 202 14.62 2.42 10.91
N GLU A 203 14.49 1.21 11.42
CA GLU A 203 15.62 0.28 11.48
C GLU A 203 16.17 0.01 10.08
N THR A 204 15.34 0.13 9.05
CA THR A 204 15.69 -0.10 7.66
C THR A 204 15.98 1.21 6.90
N LEU A 205 15.30 2.32 7.25
CA LEU A 205 15.38 3.61 6.54
C LEU A 205 15.38 4.80 7.52
N PRO A 206 16.53 5.23 8.05
CA PRO A 206 16.63 6.39 8.95
C PRO A 206 16.05 7.67 8.32
N GLY A 207 15.20 8.38 9.05
CA GLY A 207 14.59 9.65 8.61
C GLY A 207 13.27 9.51 7.85
N TRP A 208 12.78 8.28 7.65
CA TRP A 208 11.52 8.06 6.97
C TRP A 208 10.32 8.57 7.79
N LYS A 209 9.47 9.35 7.16
CA LYS A 209 8.15 9.74 7.67
C LYS A 209 7.09 9.06 6.84
N PRO A 210 6.10 8.41 7.44
CA PRO A 210 5.06 7.75 6.68
C PRO A 210 4.27 8.80 5.89
N TYR A 211 4.57 8.93 4.62
CA TYR A 211 3.72 9.61 3.65
C TYR A 211 2.95 8.56 2.88
N CYS A 212 1.65 8.52 3.06
CA CYS A 212 0.84 7.56 2.35
C CYS A 212 -0.36 8.22 1.70
N ALA A 213 -0.32 8.28 0.38
CA ALA A 213 -1.42 8.75 -0.44
C ALA A 213 -2.66 7.85 -0.35
N TYR A 214 -2.49 6.57 0.03
CA TYR A 214 -3.55 5.56 -0.04
C TYR A 214 -4.09 5.09 1.30
N GLY A 215 -3.43 5.40 2.40
CA GLY A 215 -3.75 4.94 3.73
C GLY A 215 -2.53 4.33 4.44
N LEU A 216 -2.66 3.96 5.70
CA LEU A 216 -1.57 3.44 6.52
C LEU A 216 -1.88 2.05 7.05
N PRO A 217 -1.01 1.05 6.79
CA PRO A 217 -1.06 -0.23 7.46
C PRO A 217 -0.51 -0.09 8.89
N PHE A 218 -1.07 -0.84 9.83
CA PHE A 218 -0.57 -0.95 11.20
C PHE A 218 -0.92 -2.30 11.81
N SER A 219 -0.23 -2.67 12.88
CA SER A 219 -0.56 -3.82 13.70
C SER A 219 -1.15 -3.37 15.03
N ASP A 220 -1.75 -4.30 15.75
CA ASP A 220 -2.27 -4.09 17.11
C ASP A 220 -1.19 -3.94 18.18
N ARG A 221 0.07 -3.82 17.80
CA ARG A 221 1.19 -3.69 18.72
C ARG A 221 0.98 -2.50 19.67
N GLY A 222 0.77 -2.79 20.95
CA GLY A 222 0.50 -1.80 21.98
C GLY A 222 -0.98 -1.56 22.27
N ILE A 223 -1.90 -2.12 21.48
CA ILE A 223 -3.36 -1.97 21.67
C ILE A 223 -4.10 -3.31 21.70
N ASN A 224 -3.37 -4.44 21.63
CA ASN A 224 -3.96 -5.78 21.52
C ASN A 224 -5.01 -6.03 22.61
N GLY A 225 -6.21 -6.41 22.17
CA GLY A 225 -7.37 -6.71 23.00
C GLY A 225 -8.01 -5.49 23.68
N GLN A 226 -7.74 -4.28 23.21
CA GLN A 226 -8.20 -3.05 23.82
C GLN A 226 -9.13 -2.27 22.90
N ARG A 227 -10.00 -1.46 23.52
CA ARG A 227 -10.64 -0.36 22.81
C ARG A 227 -9.62 0.72 22.55
N HIS A 228 -9.44 1.06 21.28
CA HIS A 228 -8.51 2.10 20.87
C HIS A 228 -9.21 3.21 20.07
N THR A 229 -8.71 4.43 20.24
CA THR A 229 -9.16 5.59 19.47
C THR A 229 -7.98 6.18 18.73
N LEU A 230 -7.97 6.00 17.42
CA LEU A 230 -7.00 6.66 16.53
C LEU A 230 -7.29 8.14 16.47
N VAL A 231 -6.27 8.97 16.59
CA VAL A 231 -6.36 10.43 16.49
C VAL A 231 -5.54 10.91 15.30
N LEU A 232 -6.22 11.54 14.34
CA LEU A 232 -5.59 12.05 13.10
C LEU A 232 -5.85 13.54 12.99
N GLU A 233 -4.85 14.30 12.58
CA GLU A 233 -5.00 15.73 12.29
C GLU A 233 -4.92 16.01 10.78
N GLU A 234 -5.80 16.89 10.32
CA GLU A 234 -5.83 17.38 8.95
C GLU A 234 -5.81 18.91 8.97
N THR A 235 -4.84 19.49 8.26
CA THR A 235 -4.80 20.94 8.04
C THR A 235 -5.51 21.28 6.75
N VAL A 236 -6.50 22.17 6.83
CA VAL A 236 -7.33 22.58 5.71
C VAL A 236 -7.27 24.11 5.55
N GLN A 237 -6.98 24.53 4.33
CA GLN A 237 -6.99 25.95 3.96
C GLN A 237 -8.44 26.43 3.78
N ALA A 238 -8.81 27.53 4.45
CA ALA A 238 -10.18 28.06 4.44
C ALA A 238 -10.68 28.38 3.03
N ASP A 239 -9.81 28.90 2.17
CA ASP A 239 -10.18 29.35 0.82
C ASP A 239 -10.70 28.24 -0.07
N ARG A 240 -10.32 26.98 0.22
CA ARG A 240 -10.83 25.81 -0.50
C ARG A 240 -12.34 25.61 -0.33
N TYR A 241 -12.92 26.10 0.77
CA TYR A 241 -14.34 25.90 1.12
C TYR A 241 -15.13 27.20 1.20
N SER A 242 -14.52 28.36 0.97
CA SER A 242 -15.13 29.67 1.17
C SER A 242 -15.82 30.29 -0.06
N GLY A 243 -15.67 29.68 -1.24
CA GLY A 243 -16.17 30.25 -2.49
C GLY A 243 -17.14 29.33 -3.23
N GLY A 244 -18.40 29.75 -3.42
CA GLY A 244 -19.31 29.07 -4.33
C GLY A 244 -20.79 29.23 -3.98
N TRP A 245 -21.66 29.03 -4.98
CA TRP A 245 -23.12 29.10 -4.87
C TRP A 245 -23.76 27.92 -4.15
N ARG A 246 -22.98 26.91 -3.77
CA ARG A 246 -23.43 25.74 -3.00
C ARG A 246 -23.00 25.87 -1.56
N LYS A 247 -23.82 25.35 -0.64
CA LYS A 247 -23.43 25.15 0.76
C LYS A 247 -22.16 24.28 0.76
N PRO A 248 -21.06 24.76 1.35
CA PRO A 248 -19.84 23.95 1.39
C PRO A 248 -20.12 22.68 2.20
N GLU A 249 -19.84 21.52 1.60
CA GLU A 249 -19.88 20.25 2.29
C GLU A 249 -18.44 19.76 2.45
N MET A 250 -18.12 19.34 3.64
CA MET A 250 -16.85 18.71 3.94
C MET A 250 -17.12 17.30 4.48
N LYS A 251 -17.20 16.33 3.58
CA LYS A 251 -17.43 14.93 3.95
C LYS A 251 -16.12 14.16 3.96
N ARG A 252 -15.91 13.38 5.02
CA ARG A 252 -14.77 12.48 5.16
C ARG A 252 -15.27 11.06 5.38
N ASN A 253 -14.79 10.12 4.56
CA ASN A 253 -15.08 8.71 4.71
C ASN A 253 -13.83 8.01 5.26
N PHE A 254 -13.96 7.37 6.41
CA PHE A 254 -12.93 6.55 7.03
C PHE A 254 -13.26 5.08 6.83
N LYS A 255 -12.28 4.33 6.34
CA LYS A 255 -12.37 2.90 6.07
C LYS A 255 -11.30 2.20 6.90
N LEU A 256 -11.72 1.39 7.85
CA LEU A 256 -10.85 0.49 8.60
C LEU A 256 -10.96 -0.91 7.99
N TYR A 257 -9.86 -1.37 7.45
CA TYR A 257 -9.73 -2.73 6.96
C TYR A 257 -9.07 -3.56 8.07
N ALA A 258 -9.68 -4.69 8.44
CA ALA A 258 -8.94 -5.77 9.08
C ALA A 258 -8.32 -6.58 7.93
N ILE A 259 -7.00 -6.76 7.97
CA ILE A 259 -6.22 -7.35 6.88
C ILE A 259 -5.42 -8.55 7.38
N SER A 260 -5.15 -9.49 6.48
CA SER A 260 -4.27 -10.60 6.80
C SER A 260 -2.82 -10.16 7.00
N LYS A 261 -2.00 -11.00 7.65
CA LYS A 261 -0.56 -10.76 7.79
C LYS A 261 0.12 -10.58 6.43
N GLN A 262 -0.26 -11.38 5.44
CA GLN A 262 0.27 -11.32 4.07
C GLN A 262 -0.03 -9.98 3.42
N TYR A 263 -1.26 -9.46 3.61
CA TYR A 263 -1.62 -8.16 3.08
C TYR A 263 -0.86 -7.02 3.78
N TYR A 264 -0.69 -7.12 5.10
CA TYR A 264 0.11 -6.17 5.86
C TYR A 264 1.55 -6.10 5.35
N GLN A 265 2.23 -7.26 5.21
CA GLN A 265 3.60 -7.33 4.69
C GLN A 265 3.72 -6.75 3.29
N TYR A 266 2.73 -7.03 2.42
CA TYR A 266 2.68 -6.45 1.09
C TYR A 266 2.55 -4.92 1.14
N LEU A 267 1.59 -4.38 1.91
CA LEU A 267 1.38 -2.93 2.02
C LEU A 267 2.60 -2.21 2.59
N VAL A 268 3.24 -2.78 3.62
CA VAL A 268 4.50 -2.24 4.18
C VAL A 268 5.60 -2.23 3.12
N SER A 269 5.77 -3.31 2.37
CA SER A 269 6.79 -3.38 1.31
C SER A 269 6.54 -2.36 0.18
N VAL A 270 5.28 -2.14 -0.19
CA VAL A 270 4.89 -1.10 -1.16
C VAL A 270 5.16 0.29 -0.60
N LEU A 271 4.77 0.53 0.65
CA LEU A 271 4.96 1.82 1.32
C LEU A 271 6.44 2.21 1.37
N VAL A 272 7.31 1.29 1.76
CA VAL A 272 8.77 1.51 1.79
C VAL A 272 9.33 1.83 0.40
N ASN A 273 8.78 1.22 -0.66
CA ASN A 273 9.23 1.47 -2.03
C ASN A 273 8.69 2.78 -2.63
N GLN A 274 7.58 3.31 -2.12
CA GLN A 274 6.95 4.53 -2.65
C GLN A 274 7.50 5.83 -2.04
N THR A 275 8.30 5.74 -0.98
CA THR A 275 8.83 6.92 -0.33
C THR A 275 9.92 7.55 -1.18
N ASP A 276 9.67 8.76 -1.72
CA ASP A 276 10.64 9.56 -2.48
C ASP A 276 11.87 9.94 -1.64
N ASP A 277 11.73 9.89 -0.31
CA ASP A 277 12.79 10.21 0.64
C ASP A 277 13.42 8.94 1.26
N ARG A 278 13.92 8.07 0.40
CA ARG A 278 14.64 6.84 0.79
C ARG A 278 16.00 7.14 1.44
N GLY A 279 16.32 8.42 1.61
CA GLY A 279 17.55 8.88 2.25
C GLY A 279 18.82 8.30 1.57
N LEU A 280 19.83 8.01 2.38
CA LEU A 280 21.10 7.48 1.89
C LEU A 280 20.93 6.12 1.19
N GLN A 281 20.07 5.25 1.71
CA GLN A 281 19.83 3.92 1.12
C GLN A 281 19.18 4.01 -0.25
N GLY A 282 18.23 4.94 -0.44
CA GLY A 282 17.64 5.20 -1.76
C GLY A 282 18.68 5.67 -2.77
N GLY A 283 19.54 6.60 -2.36
CA GLY A 283 20.65 7.04 -3.19
C GLY A 283 21.63 5.91 -3.55
N MET A 284 21.90 4.98 -2.62
CA MET A 284 22.73 3.81 -2.89
C MET A 284 22.06 2.82 -3.87
N ILE A 285 20.74 2.63 -3.77
CA ILE A 285 19.97 1.82 -4.73
C ILE A 285 20.01 2.46 -6.12
N ASP A 286 19.79 3.76 -6.21
CA ASP A 286 19.79 4.51 -7.47
C ASP A 286 21.18 4.51 -8.15
N LEU A 287 22.24 4.42 -7.35
CA LEU A 287 23.61 4.27 -7.83
C LEU A 287 23.99 2.80 -8.11
N GLY A 288 23.11 1.84 -7.89
CA GLY A 288 23.40 0.41 -8.06
C GLY A 288 24.35 -0.17 -7.02
N ILE A 289 24.53 0.50 -5.87
CA ILE A 289 25.43 0.07 -4.77
C ILE A 289 24.69 -0.84 -3.78
N ALA A 290 23.36 -0.69 -3.67
CA ALA A 290 22.52 -1.51 -2.84
C ALA A 290 21.39 -2.18 -3.65
N ASP A 291 20.94 -3.34 -3.19
CA ASP A 291 19.82 -4.05 -3.81
C ASP A 291 18.50 -3.30 -3.63
N PRO A 292 17.62 -3.28 -4.66
CA PRO A 292 16.28 -2.74 -4.53
C PRO A 292 15.47 -3.49 -3.46
N ILE A 293 14.62 -2.75 -2.75
CA ILE A 293 13.70 -3.33 -1.78
C ILE A 293 12.67 -4.16 -2.54
N LYS A 294 12.59 -5.45 -2.23
CA LYS A 294 11.65 -6.36 -2.88
C LYS A 294 10.22 -6.13 -2.37
N ILE A 295 9.26 -6.00 -3.28
CA ILE A 295 7.85 -6.08 -2.93
C ILE A 295 7.54 -7.49 -2.43
N TYR A 296 6.85 -7.58 -1.29
CA TYR A 296 6.44 -8.85 -0.71
C TYR A 296 5.50 -9.62 -1.65
N SER A 297 5.71 -10.93 -1.71
CA SER A 297 4.86 -11.86 -2.47
C SER A 297 4.65 -13.13 -1.65
N ASN A 298 3.42 -13.64 -1.62
CA ASN A 298 3.08 -14.92 -1.00
C ASN A 298 2.66 -15.99 -2.04
N ILE A 299 2.98 -15.78 -3.30
CA ILE A 299 2.71 -16.75 -4.37
C ILE A 299 3.90 -17.72 -4.49
N SER A 300 3.69 -18.97 -4.15
CA SER A 300 4.68 -20.03 -4.38
C SER A 300 4.73 -20.40 -5.86
N GLY A 301 5.91 -20.54 -6.44
CA GLY A 301 6.10 -20.83 -7.86
C GLY A 301 5.80 -19.68 -8.81
N GLY A 302 5.43 -18.53 -8.30
CA GLY A 302 5.10 -17.31 -9.05
C GLY A 302 5.40 -16.05 -8.24
N ILE A 303 4.78 -14.94 -8.62
CA ILE A 303 4.86 -13.66 -7.90
C ILE A 303 3.46 -13.04 -7.78
N GLY A 304 3.32 -12.06 -6.88
CA GLY A 304 2.08 -11.31 -6.69
C GLY A 304 1.54 -11.39 -5.27
N ILE A 305 0.26 -11.11 -5.10
CA ILE A 305 -0.40 -11.08 -3.79
C ILE A 305 -1.74 -11.80 -3.80
N TRP A 306 -1.91 -12.70 -2.84
CA TRP A 306 -3.15 -13.38 -2.52
C TRP A 306 -3.49 -13.06 -1.07
N ALA A 307 -4.46 -12.17 -0.82
CA ALA A 307 -4.62 -11.60 0.50
C ALA A 307 -6.08 -11.38 0.88
N GLY A 308 -6.41 -11.76 2.12
CA GLY A 308 -7.71 -11.59 2.73
C GLY A 308 -7.88 -10.26 3.43
N TYR A 309 -9.08 -9.69 3.36
CA TYR A 309 -9.46 -8.52 4.14
C TYR A 309 -10.95 -8.47 4.43
N THR A 310 -11.33 -7.66 5.43
CA THR A 310 -12.68 -7.21 5.67
C THR A 310 -12.68 -5.70 5.89
N ILE A 311 -13.81 -5.04 5.72
CA ILE A 311 -13.90 -3.58 5.79
C ILE A 311 -15.05 -3.12 6.67
N SER A 312 -14.80 -2.09 7.48
CA SER A 312 -15.79 -1.27 8.16
C SER A 312 -15.57 0.19 7.77
N GLN A 313 -16.64 0.94 7.55
CA GLN A 313 -16.54 2.33 7.14
C GLN A 313 -17.54 3.21 7.83
N LYS A 314 -17.15 4.47 8.07
CA LYS A 314 -18.04 5.54 8.54
C LYS A 314 -17.74 6.84 7.80
N THR A 315 -18.78 7.59 7.52
CA THR A 315 -18.68 8.91 6.91
C THR A 315 -19.15 9.97 7.89
N ILE A 316 -18.42 11.06 7.99
CA ILE A 316 -18.80 12.23 8.77
C ILE A 316 -18.89 13.45 7.85
N ASN A 317 -19.96 14.25 8.01
CA ASN A 317 -19.99 15.60 7.47
C ASN A 317 -19.39 16.53 8.54
N VAL A 318 -18.19 17.00 8.28
CA VAL A 318 -17.39 17.77 9.25
C VAL A 318 -18.12 19.03 9.68
N PHE A 319 -18.77 19.72 8.74
CA PHE A 319 -19.47 20.98 9.05
C PHE A 319 -20.74 20.79 9.87
N ASP A 320 -21.39 19.65 9.78
CA ASP A 320 -22.53 19.34 10.64
C ASP A 320 -22.10 19.17 12.09
N SER A 321 -20.86 18.68 12.31
CA SER A 321 -20.30 18.42 13.63
C SER A 321 -19.69 19.64 14.30
N VAL A 322 -18.93 20.48 13.54
CA VAL A 322 -18.13 21.57 14.10
C VAL A 322 -18.48 22.96 13.52
N GLY A 323 -19.51 23.05 12.68
CA GLY A 323 -19.93 24.26 11.99
C GLY A 323 -19.09 24.58 10.75
N GLU A 324 -19.65 25.40 9.87
CA GLU A 324 -18.99 25.87 8.65
C GLU A 324 -17.75 26.72 8.95
N ILE A 325 -16.79 26.74 8.03
CA ILE A 325 -15.68 27.69 8.07
C ILE A 325 -16.25 29.09 7.83
N PRO A 326 -16.00 30.07 8.71
CA PRO A 326 -16.53 31.43 8.56
C PRO A 326 -16.10 32.03 7.21
N ARG A 327 -17.07 32.54 6.46
CA ARG A 327 -16.82 33.37 5.25
C ARG A 327 -16.24 34.70 5.65
N GLN A 328 -15.41 35.27 4.80
CA GLN A 328 -15.03 36.69 4.91
C GLN A 328 -16.16 37.58 4.50
#